data_f0e9387aead357e67153783b32ff5ce6
#
_entry.id   f0e9387aead357e67153783b32ff5ce6
#
_cell.length_a   1.000
_cell.length_b   1.000
_cell.length_c   1.000
_cell.angle_alpha   90.00
_cell.angle_beta   90.00
_cell.angle_gamma   90.00
#
_symmetry.space_group_name_H-M   'P 1'
#
loop_
_entity.id
_entity.type
_entity.pdbx_description
1 polymer ?
#
loop_
_entity_poly.entity_id
_entity_poly.type
_entity_poly.pdbx_seq_one_letter_code
_entity_poly.pdbx_strand_id
1 'polypeptide(L)'
;MELEKLREEIDIVDNKMCKLFEERMNIVNKIGELKRNNNEPINNAARERQVLTRISKALPPHMEDFGRSLYRSIFDISKAYESMYKEKDSPLYKDLETIIHAQPEAFPARAL
;
A
#
# COMPACT_ATOMS: atom_id res chain seq x y z
N MET A 1 -10.23 29.09 -10.88
CA MET A 1 -10.88 29.04 -9.56
C MET A 1 -9.94 28.37 -8.57
N GLU A 2 -10.08 28.77 -7.31
CA GLU A 2 -9.19 28.23 -6.27
C GLU A 2 -9.32 26.72 -6.09
N LEU A 3 -10.53 26.18 -6.14
CA LEU A 3 -10.76 24.74 -6.02
C LEU A 3 -10.05 23.96 -7.14
N GLU A 4 -10.07 24.48 -8.35
CA GLU A 4 -9.38 23.83 -9.49
C GLU A 4 -7.88 23.81 -9.28
N LYS A 5 -7.31 24.88 -8.75
CA LYS A 5 -5.88 24.94 -8.43
C LYS A 5 -5.51 23.92 -7.34
N LEU A 6 -6.32 23.78 -6.33
CA LEU A 6 -6.09 22.82 -5.25
C LEU A 6 -6.19 21.39 -5.78
N ARG A 7 -7.12 21.13 -6.70
CA ARG A 7 -7.21 19.82 -7.36
C ARG A 7 -5.99 19.52 -8.20
N GLU A 8 -5.45 20.51 -8.90
CA GLU A 8 -4.20 20.37 -9.66
C GLU A 8 -3.03 20.04 -8.72
N GLU A 9 -2.99 20.70 -7.56
CA GLU A 9 -1.95 20.43 -6.56
C GLU A 9 -2.05 19.00 -6.02
N ILE A 10 -3.26 18.53 -5.73
CA ILE A 10 -3.44 17.16 -5.24
C ILE A 10 -3.11 16.13 -6.33
N ASP A 11 -3.40 16.44 -7.60
CA ASP A 11 -3.03 15.57 -8.73
C ASP A 11 -1.51 15.38 -8.81
N ILE A 12 -0.75 16.45 -8.56
CA ILE A 12 0.70 16.38 -8.54
C ILE A 12 1.19 15.47 -7.40
N VAL A 13 0.60 15.63 -6.22
CA VAL A 13 0.93 14.78 -5.07
C VAL A 13 0.57 13.32 -5.36
N ASP A 14 -0.60 13.07 -5.92
CA ASP A 14 -1.04 11.72 -6.26
C ASP A 14 -0.11 11.05 -7.26
N ASN A 15 0.37 11.78 -8.24
CA ASN A 15 1.35 11.25 -9.19
C ASN A 15 2.66 10.84 -8.51
N LYS A 16 3.11 11.62 -7.53
CA LYS A 16 4.29 11.27 -6.72
C LYS A 16 4.02 10.04 -5.87
N MET A 17 2.83 9.97 -5.28
CA MET A 17 2.44 8.81 -4.47
C MET A 17 2.42 7.53 -5.32
N CYS A 18 1.89 7.60 -6.55
CA CYS A 18 1.88 6.45 -7.45
C CYS A 18 3.29 5.95 -7.75
N LYS A 19 4.22 6.85 -8.01
CA LYS A 19 5.62 6.49 -8.26
C LYS A 19 6.27 5.87 -7.03
N LEU A 20 6.05 6.45 -5.87
CA LEU A 20 6.57 5.92 -4.61
C LEU A 20 5.96 4.58 -4.27
N PHE A 21 4.67 4.42 -4.52
CA PHE A 21 3.99 3.15 -4.33
C PHE A 21 4.59 2.07 -5.23
N GLU A 22 4.81 2.37 -6.51
CA GLU A 22 5.45 1.44 -7.45
C GLU A 22 6.84 1.04 -6.95
N GLU A 23 7.65 1.99 -6.51
CA GLU A 23 8.97 1.70 -5.95
C GLU A 23 8.87 0.78 -4.74
N ARG A 24 7.93 1.08 -3.85
CA ARG A 24 7.71 0.27 -2.66
C ARG A 24 7.31 -1.15 -3.02
N MET A 25 6.40 -1.32 -3.96
CA MET A 25 5.94 -2.64 -4.39
C MET A 25 7.05 -3.43 -5.09
N ASN A 26 7.93 -2.77 -5.85
CA ASN A 26 9.09 -3.42 -6.44
C ASN A 26 10.04 -3.95 -5.37
N ILE A 27 10.25 -3.19 -4.29
CA ILE A 27 11.07 -3.63 -3.16
C ILE A 27 10.39 -4.78 -2.42
N VAL A 28 9.08 -4.70 -2.21
CA VAL A 28 8.28 -5.77 -1.60
C VAL A 28 8.43 -7.07 -2.38
N ASN A 29 8.44 -6.99 -3.72
CA ASN A 29 8.65 -8.17 -4.56
C ASN A 29 10.02 -8.80 -4.32
N LYS A 30 11.06 -8.00 -4.21
CA LYS A 30 12.41 -8.48 -3.90
C LYS A 30 12.48 -9.12 -2.52
N ILE A 31 11.83 -8.53 -1.53
CA ILE A 31 11.74 -9.08 -0.19
C ILE A 31 11.02 -10.42 -0.22
N GLY A 32 9.93 -10.51 -0.98
CA GLY A 32 9.17 -11.75 -1.14
C GLY A 32 10.00 -12.87 -1.73
N GLU A 33 10.79 -12.58 -2.76
CA GLU A 33 11.72 -13.55 -3.36
C GLU A 33 12.75 -14.04 -2.34
N LEU A 34 13.34 -13.12 -1.58
CA LEU A 34 14.34 -13.45 -0.58
C LEU A 34 13.75 -14.34 0.52
N LYS A 35 12.56 -14.02 0.99
CA LYS A 35 11.86 -14.81 2.01
C LYS A 35 11.55 -16.22 1.49
N ARG A 36 11.09 -16.34 0.25
CA ARG A 36 10.83 -17.66 -0.36
C ARG A 36 12.10 -18.49 -0.44
N ASN A 37 13.20 -17.89 -0.86
CA ASN A 37 14.48 -18.59 -0.97
C ASN A 37 15.00 -19.06 0.38
N ASN A 38 14.72 -18.32 1.44
CA ASN A 38 15.16 -18.62 2.80
C ASN A 38 14.12 -19.37 3.63
N ASN A 39 12.97 -19.71 3.05
CA ASN A 39 11.84 -20.32 3.75
C ASN A 39 11.35 -19.50 4.94
N GLU A 40 11.40 -18.18 4.82
CA GLU A 40 10.92 -17.27 5.86
C GLU A 40 9.43 -16.93 5.65
N PRO A 41 8.68 -16.70 6.74
CA PRO A 41 7.28 -16.31 6.61
C PRO A 41 7.15 -14.88 6.07
N ILE A 42 6.08 -14.65 5.32
CA ILE A 42 5.76 -13.32 4.76
C ILE A 42 5.37 -12.34 5.86
N ASN A 43 4.58 -12.80 6.83
CA ASN A 43 4.09 -11.94 7.89
C ASN A 43 5.19 -11.67 8.93
N ASN A 44 5.41 -10.39 9.23
CA ASN A 44 6.36 -9.95 10.25
C ASN A 44 5.73 -8.83 11.09
N ALA A 45 5.03 -9.21 12.14
CA ALA A 45 4.34 -8.29 13.02
C ALA A 45 5.28 -7.31 13.73
N ALA A 46 6.48 -7.75 14.08
CA ALA A 46 7.46 -6.89 14.73
C ALA A 46 7.90 -5.75 13.81
N ARG A 47 8.15 -6.06 12.54
CA ARG A 47 8.51 -5.05 11.53
C ARG A 47 7.38 -4.08 11.29
N GLU A 48 6.15 -4.57 11.20
CA GLU A 48 4.97 -3.72 11.03
C GLU A 48 4.83 -2.73 12.17
N ARG A 49 5.03 -3.17 13.41
CA ARG A 49 5.01 -2.26 14.57
C ARG A 49 6.09 -1.19 14.51
N GLN A 50 7.29 -1.56 14.08
CA GLN A 50 8.38 -0.58 13.90
C GLN A 50 7.99 0.50 12.89
N VAL A 51 7.42 0.10 11.75
CA VAL A 51 7.00 1.02 10.70
C VAL A 51 5.90 1.94 11.21
N LEU A 52 4.89 1.39 11.89
CA LEU A 52 3.79 2.20 12.43
C LEU A 52 4.28 3.23 13.44
N THR A 53 5.23 2.87 14.29
CA THR A 53 5.84 3.81 15.25
C THR A 53 6.56 4.94 14.50
N ARG A 54 7.33 4.61 13.48
CA ARG A 54 8.04 5.60 12.67
C ARG A 54 7.07 6.54 11.96
N ILE A 55 6.01 6.00 11.37
CA ILE A 55 5.00 6.79 10.66
C ILE A 55 4.28 7.74 11.62
N SER A 56 3.95 7.27 12.82
CA SER A 56 3.32 8.12 13.84
C SER A 56 4.21 9.33 14.18
N LYS A 57 5.51 9.12 14.27
CA LYS A 57 6.46 10.20 14.57
C LYS A 57 6.71 11.13 13.39
N ALA A 58 6.54 10.65 12.17
CA ALA A 58 6.78 11.43 10.96
C ALA A 58 5.63 12.36 10.61
N LEU A 59 4.45 12.15 11.18
CA LEU A 59 3.25 12.92 10.87
C LEU A 59 2.90 13.88 12.01
N PRO A 60 2.20 14.99 11.70
CA PRO A 60 1.62 15.83 12.74
C PRO A 60 0.64 15.03 13.60
N PRO A 61 0.50 15.36 14.90
CA PRO A 61 -0.36 14.58 15.82
C PRO A 61 -1.77 14.35 15.33
N HIS A 62 -2.39 15.31 14.69
CA HIS A 62 -3.76 15.18 14.19
C HIS A 62 -3.91 14.24 13.00
N MET A 63 -2.79 13.80 12.39
CA MET A 63 -2.78 12.88 11.25
C MET A 63 -2.29 11.48 11.62
N GLU A 64 -1.81 11.26 12.83
CA GLU A 64 -1.17 9.98 13.22
C GLU A 64 -2.09 8.77 13.02
N ASP A 65 -3.33 8.86 13.48
CA ASP A 65 -4.26 7.74 13.37
C ASP A 65 -4.61 7.43 11.91
N PHE A 66 -4.77 8.46 11.10
CA PHE A 66 -5.03 8.30 9.66
C PHE A 66 -3.82 7.66 8.97
N GLY A 67 -2.61 8.09 9.30
CA GLY A 67 -1.38 7.52 8.76
C GLY A 67 -1.23 6.06 9.12
N ARG A 68 -1.51 5.68 10.37
CA ARG A 68 -1.46 4.28 10.80
C ARG A 68 -2.48 3.43 10.05
N SER A 69 -3.70 3.94 9.87
CA SER A 69 -4.73 3.24 9.09
C SER A 69 -4.31 3.03 7.64
N LEU A 70 -3.73 4.05 7.03
CA LEU A 70 -3.20 3.94 5.66
C LEU A 70 -2.13 2.84 5.58
N TYR A 71 -1.18 2.84 6.51
CA TYR A 71 -0.08 1.88 6.47
C TYR A 71 -0.53 0.46 6.79
N ARG A 72 -1.54 0.25 7.61
CA ARG A 72 -2.13 -1.06 7.79
C ARG A 72 -2.69 -1.61 6.48
N SER A 73 -3.36 -0.75 5.71
CA SER A 73 -3.84 -1.13 4.37
C SER A 73 -2.68 -1.43 3.42
N ILE A 74 -1.62 -0.63 3.47
CA ILE A 74 -0.41 -0.86 2.68
C ILE A 74 0.23 -2.19 3.04
N PHE A 75 0.29 -2.54 4.33
CA PHE A 75 0.82 -3.84 4.76
C PHE A 75 0.01 -5.00 4.20
N ASP A 76 -1.32 -4.90 4.25
CA ASP A 76 -2.19 -5.95 3.72
C ASP A 76 -2.00 -6.12 2.21
N ILE A 77 -1.94 -5.02 1.48
CA ILE A 77 -1.67 -5.01 0.05
C ILE A 77 -0.29 -5.61 -0.24
N SER A 78 0.72 -5.22 0.53
CA SER A 78 2.09 -5.71 0.36
C SER A 78 2.19 -7.20 0.58
N LYS A 79 1.54 -7.72 1.62
CA LYS A 79 1.53 -9.16 1.90
C LYS A 79 0.82 -9.94 0.80
N ALA A 80 -0.28 -9.41 0.29
CA ALA A 80 -0.97 -10.04 -0.85
C ALA A 80 -0.09 -10.05 -2.10
N TYR A 81 0.63 -8.96 -2.35
CA TYR A 81 1.55 -8.86 -3.48
C TYR A 81 2.73 -9.83 -3.36
N GLU A 82 3.32 -9.96 -2.18
CA GLU A 82 4.36 -10.96 -1.92
C GLU A 82 3.86 -12.38 -2.20
N SER A 83 2.64 -12.69 -1.76
CA SER A 83 2.02 -14.01 -1.94
C SER A 83 1.71 -14.31 -3.39
N MET A 84 1.40 -13.29 -4.18
CA MET A 84 1.02 -13.41 -5.60
C MET A 84 2.10 -14.09 -6.43
N TYR A 85 3.37 -13.79 -6.15
CA TYR A 85 4.50 -14.41 -6.84
C TYR A 85 4.79 -15.82 -6.38
N LYS A 86 4.26 -16.22 -5.24
CA LYS A 86 4.45 -17.56 -4.70
C LYS A 86 3.39 -18.53 -5.22
N GLU A 87 2.13 -18.10 -5.23
CA GLU A 87 0.98 -18.94 -5.62
C GLU A 87 -0.08 -18.09 -6.32
N LYS A 88 -0.07 -18.10 -7.65
CA LYS A 88 -1.06 -17.36 -8.45
C LYS A 88 -2.49 -17.84 -8.23
N ASP A 89 -2.67 -19.10 -7.85
CA ASP A 89 -3.98 -19.68 -7.60
C ASP A 89 -4.40 -19.62 -6.13
N SER A 90 -3.61 -18.91 -5.30
CA SER A 90 -3.91 -18.78 -3.89
C SER A 90 -5.17 -17.93 -3.67
N PRO A 91 -5.90 -18.14 -2.56
CA PRO A 91 -7.01 -17.27 -2.21
C PRO A 91 -6.63 -15.79 -2.14
N LEU A 92 -5.42 -15.48 -1.64
CA LEU A 92 -4.94 -14.10 -1.56
C LEU A 92 -4.81 -13.45 -2.94
N TYR A 93 -4.31 -14.20 -3.92
CA TYR A 93 -4.21 -13.70 -5.29
C TYR A 93 -5.60 -13.39 -5.86
N LYS A 94 -6.56 -14.30 -5.67
CA LYS A 94 -7.93 -14.12 -6.15
C LYS A 94 -8.62 -12.96 -5.48
N ASP A 95 -8.44 -12.80 -4.18
CA ASP A 95 -9.00 -11.69 -3.42
C ASP A 95 -8.43 -10.37 -3.89
N LEU A 96 -7.12 -10.29 -4.11
CA LEU A 96 -6.46 -9.10 -4.61
C LEU A 96 -6.96 -8.73 -6.01
N GLU A 97 -7.07 -9.73 -6.89
CA GLU A 97 -7.59 -9.53 -8.23
C GLU A 97 -9.02 -8.99 -8.22
N THR A 98 -9.87 -9.55 -7.37
CA THR A 98 -11.25 -9.10 -7.20
C THR A 98 -11.30 -7.66 -6.70
N ILE A 99 -10.49 -7.30 -5.71
CA ILE A 99 -10.42 -5.95 -5.18
C ILE A 99 -9.98 -4.97 -6.26
N ILE A 100 -8.94 -5.29 -7.01
CA ILE A 100 -8.42 -4.43 -8.08
C ILE A 100 -9.48 -4.17 -9.14
N HIS A 101 -10.18 -5.20 -9.58
CA HIS A 101 -11.19 -5.07 -10.63
C HIS A 101 -12.46 -4.35 -10.16
N ALA A 102 -12.79 -4.42 -8.88
CA ALA A 102 -13.95 -3.74 -8.33
C ALA A 102 -13.71 -2.25 -8.07
N GLN A 103 -12.49 -1.86 -7.70
CA GLN A 103 -12.18 -0.50 -7.26
C GLN A 103 -12.43 0.63 -8.28
N PRO A 104 -12.18 0.45 -9.58
CA PRO A 104 -12.40 1.55 -10.52
C PRO A 104 -13.83 2.13 -10.49
N GLU A 105 -14.80 1.31 -10.14
CA GLU A 105 -16.19 1.75 -10.02
C GLU A 105 -16.53 2.19 -8.60
N ALA A 106 -15.86 1.60 -7.60
CA ALA A 106 -16.11 1.91 -6.19
C ALA A 106 -15.51 3.26 -5.76
N PHE A 107 -14.49 3.74 -6.45
CA PHE A 107 -13.78 4.98 -6.12
C PHE A 107 -13.78 5.93 -7.31
N PRO A 108 -14.91 6.58 -7.61
CA PRO A 108 -14.97 7.53 -8.72
C PRO A 108 -14.10 8.75 -8.45
N ALA A 109 -13.51 9.30 -9.52
CA ALA A 109 -12.63 10.46 -9.43
C ALA A 109 -13.25 11.66 -8.71
N ARG A 110 -14.57 11.80 -8.80
CA ARG A 110 -15.28 12.90 -8.14
C ARG A 110 -15.33 12.79 -6.62
N ALA A 111 -14.89 11.69 -6.06
CA ALA A 111 -14.80 11.52 -4.61
C ALA A 111 -13.77 12.45 -3.98
N LEU A 112 -12.85 12.95 -4.76
CA LEU A 112 -11.86 13.93 -4.36
C LEU A 112 -12.22 15.30 -4.94
#